data_65c0e9f823c026fafe8d185fb4b20b80
#
_entry.id   65c0e9f823c026fafe8d185fb4b20b80
#
_cell.length_a   1.000
_cell.length_b   1.000
_cell.length_c   1.000
_cell.angle_alpha   90.00
_cell.angle_beta   90.00
_cell.angle_gamma   90.00
#
_symmetry.space_group_name_H-M   'P 1'
#
loop_
_entity.id
_entity.type
_entity.pdbx_description
1 polymer ?
#
loop_
_entity_poly.entity_id
_entity_poly.type
_entity_poly.pdbx_seq_one_letter_code
_entity_poly.pdbx_strand_id
1 'polypeptide(L)'
;MSKINRREVYDKCSGHCAYCGIEITFKQMQVDHKEPLFRNSTDKELEWYKRERGTNDIDNLLPSCSRCNRWKSTFTLESFRDVVQTSLTRLERDTPNFRLAKDYGLLTINDKKVIFYFER
;
A
#
# COMPACT_ATOMS: atom_id res chain seq x y z
N MET A 1 -9.76 1.11 24.36
CA MET A 1 -8.92 1.27 23.16
C MET A 1 -8.15 -0.02 22.89
N SER A 2 -8.33 -0.58 21.72
CA SER A 2 -7.67 -1.85 21.37
C SER A 2 -6.18 -1.64 21.18
N LYS A 3 -5.38 -2.46 21.82
CA LYS A 3 -3.93 -2.49 21.57
C LYS A 3 -3.66 -3.29 20.31
N ILE A 4 -2.74 -2.80 19.49
CA ILE A 4 -2.28 -3.52 18.32
C ILE A 4 -1.27 -4.58 18.77
N ASN A 5 -1.53 -5.84 18.42
CA ASN A 5 -0.57 -6.92 18.59
C ASN A 5 0.28 -7.02 17.33
N ARG A 6 1.46 -6.41 17.37
CA ARG A 6 2.36 -6.35 16.21
C ARG A 6 2.77 -7.75 15.72
N ARG A 7 2.92 -8.71 16.63
CA ARG A 7 3.30 -10.07 16.24
C ARG A 7 2.22 -10.75 15.41
N GLU A 8 0.99 -10.57 15.82
CA GLU A 8 -0.16 -11.12 15.09
C GLU A 8 -0.26 -10.50 13.69
N VAL A 9 -0.04 -9.20 13.58
CA VAL A 9 -0.01 -8.51 12.28
C VAL A 9 1.11 -9.05 11.40
N TYR A 10 2.33 -9.16 11.97
CA TYR A 10 3.49 -9.65 11.25
C TYR A 10 3.26 -11.06 10.68
N ASP A 11 2.64 -11.92 11.48
CA ASP A 11 2.43 -13.31 11.11
C ASP A 11 1.36 -13.50 10.03
N LYS A 12 0.54 -12.50 9.78
CA LYS A 12 -0.51 -12.56 8.73
C LYS A 12 0.07 -12.85 7.34
N CYS A 13 1.26 -12.34 7.06
CA CYS A 13 1.92 -12.51 5.75
C CYS A 13 3.28 -13.18 5.89
N SER A 14 3.50 -13.91 6.97
CA SER A 14 4.71 -14.73 7.19
C SER A 14 6.02 -13.96 6.95
N GLY A 15 6.08 -12.72 7.45
CA GLY A 15 7.28 -11.90 7.34
C GLY A 15 7.44 -11.17 6.02
N HIS A 16 6.36 -11.01 5.27
CA HIS A 16 6.37 -10.28 3.99
C HIS A 16 5.47 -9.07 4.05
N CYS A 17 5.79 -8.06 3.26
CA CYS A 17 4.90 -6.92 3.06
C CYS A 17 3.61 -7.42 2.39
N ALA A 18 2.46 -7.04 2.96
CA ALA A 18 1.16 -7.47 2.45
C ALA A 18 0.89 -6.94 1.04
N TYR A 19 1.55 -5.88 0.63
CA TYR A 19 1.32 -5.26 -0.68
C TYR A 19 2.31 -5.76 -1.73
N CYS A 20 3.58 -5.43 -1.59
CA CYS A 20 4.58 -5.77 -2.62
C CYS A 20 5.21 -7.15 -2.43
N GLY A 21 5.07 -7.77 -1.27
CA GLY A 21 5.56 -9.11 -1.01
C GLY A 21 7.03 -9.24 -0.64
N ILE A 22 7.77 -8.15 -0.50
CA ILE A 22 9.17 -8.26 -0.07
C ILE A 22 9.26 -8.75 1.36
N GLU A 23 10.35 -9.45 1.68
CA GLU A 23 10.61 -9.84 3.06
C GLU A 23 10.88 -8.62 3.91
N ILE A 24 10.31 -8.60 5.11
CA ILE A 24 10.54 -7.55 6.10
C ILE A 24 10.80 -8.20 7.46
N THR A 25 11.67 -7.58 8.25
CA THR A 25 11.86 -8.04 9.62
C THR A 25 10.75 -7.52 10.51
N PHE A 26 10.55 -8.18 11.63
CA PHE A 26 9.56 -7.75 12.63
C PHE A 26 9.80 -6.28 13.05
N LYS A 27 11.07 -5.92 13.22
CA LYS A 27 11.45 -4.56 13.60
C LYS A 27 11.13 -3.53 12.53
N GLN A 28 11.30 -3.89 11.24
CA GLN A 28 11.08 -2.99 10.11
C GLN A 28 9.62 -2.86 9.74
N MET A 29 8.78 -3.81 10.18
CA MET A 29 7.38 -3.81 9.79
C MET A 29 6.67 -2.54 10.21
N GLN A 30 5.91 -1.97 9.29
CA GLN A 30 4.92 -0.94 9.57
C GLN A 30 3.55 -1.60 9.65
N VAL A 31 2.73 -1.16 10.58
CA VAL A 31 1.34 -1.61 10.65
C VAL A 31 0.49 -0.67 9.84
N ASP A 32 -0.07 -1.15 8.76
CA ASP A 32 -0.95 -0.37 7.91
C ASP A 32 -2.41 -0.66 8.25
N HIS A 33 -3.21 0.39 8.35
CA HIS A 33 -4.66 0.28 8.50
C HIS A 33 -5.27 0.28 7.10
N LYS A 34 -5.96 -0.79 6.73
CA LYS A 34 -6.66 -0.84 5.43
C LYS A 34 -7.56 0.37 5.28
N GLU A 35 -8.37 0.64 6.28
CA GLU A 35 -9.11 1.88 6.41
C GLU A 35 -8.44 2.72 7.50
N PRO A 36 -7.92 3.91 7.18
CA PRO A 36 -7.15 4.71 8.13
C PRO A 36 -7.97 5.16 9.34
N LEU A 37 -7.29 5.40 10.45
CA LEU A 37 -7.92 5.92 11.67
C LEU A 37 -8.36 7.37 11.54
N PHE A 38 -7.73 8.11 10.63
CA PHE A 38 -8.01 9.54 10.42
C PHE A 38 -7.96 10.36 11.71
N ARG A 39 -6.88 10.21 12.47
CA ARG A 39 -6.71 10.83 13.80
C ARG A 39 -6.88 12.34 13.80
N ASN A 40 -6.55 13.00 12.69
CA ASN A 40 -6.61 14.45 12.55
C ASN A 40 -7.88 14.95 11.87
N SER A 41 -8.83 14.06 11.64
CA SER A 41 -10.09 14.40 10.97
C SER A 41 -11.28 14.23 11.91
N THR A 42 -12.24 15.13 11.82
CA THR A 42 -13.50 15.02 12.56
C THR A 42 -14.45 14.07 11.83
N ASP A 43 -15.46 13.59 12.54
CA ASP A 43 -16.48 12.72 11.95
C ASP A 43 -17.25 13.43 10.82
N LYS A 44 -17.49 14.73 10.97
CA LYS A 44 -18.10 15.55 9.92
C LYS A 44 -17.25 15.61 8.66
N GLU A 45 -15.94 15.77 8.83
CA GLU A 45 -15.02 15.78 7.70
C GLU A 45 -15.02 14.44 6.96
N LEU A 46 -15.04 13.33 7.70
CA LEU A 46 -15.10 12.00 7.10
C LEU A 46 -16.40 11.77 6.34
N GLU A 47 -17.52 12.25 6.87
CA GLU A 47 -18.81 12.19 6.20
C GLU A 47 -18.77 12.99 4.88
N TRP A 48 -18.19 14.18 4.93
CA TRP A 48 -18.01 15.01 3.73
C TRP A 48 -17.19 14.29 2.65
N TYR A 49 -16.09 13.63 3.07
CA TYR A 49 -15.21 12.89 2.14
C TYR A 49 -15.77 11.52 1.76
N LYS A 50 -16.91 11.12 2.35
CA LYS A 50 -17.49 9.79 2.17
C LYS A 50 -16.53 8.68 2.55
N ARG A 51 -15.82 8.87 3.65
CA ARG A 51 -14.85 7.90 4.18
C ARG A 51 -15.29 7.43 5.55
N GLU A 52 -15.06 6.17 5.82
CA GLU A 52 -15.31 5.57 7.14
C GLU A 52 -14.04 5.63 7.97
N ARG A 53 -14.21 5.75 9.29
CA ARG A 53 -13.08 5.70 10.20
C ARG A 53 -12.71 4.25 10.45
N GLY A 54 -11.43 3.92 10.21
CA GLY A 54 -10.91 2.59 10.49
C GLY A 54 -10.76 2.30 11.98
N THR A 55 -10.46 1.05 12.28
CA THR A 55 -10.27 0.57 13.66
C THR A 55 -8.91 -0.10 13.81
N ASN A 56 -8.56 -0.44 15.05
CA ASN A 56 -7.37 -1.25 15.36
C ASN A 56 -7.67 -2.75 15.38
N ASP A 57 -8.82 -3.18 14.87
CA ASP A 57 -9.14 -4.59 14.79
C ASP A 57 -8.17 -5.30 13.85
N ILE A 58 -7.80 -6.52 14.18
CA ILE A 58 -6.82 -7.29 13.41
C ILE A 58 -7.22 -7.40 11.92
N ASP A 59 -8.51 -7.46 11.63
CA ASP A 59 -9.01 -7.54 10.26
C ASP A 59 -8.74 -6.28 9.44
N ASN A 60 -8.49 -5.15 10.10
CA ASN A 60 -8.17 -3.88 9.46
C ASN A 60 -6.67 -3.62 9.36
N LEU A 61 -5.84 -4.53 9.85
CA LEU A 61 -4.39 -4.31 9.93
C LEU A 61 -3.63 -5.22 8.99
N LEU A 62 -2.64 -4.68 8.32
CA LEU A 62 -1.74 -5.44 7.44
C LEU A 62 -0.30 -5.07 7.72
N PRO A 63 0.62 -6.05 7.64
CA PRO A 63 2.05 -5.75 7.73
C PRO A 63 2.52 -5.12 6.42
N SER A 64 3.30 -4.07 6.51
CA SER A 64 3.74 -3.32 5.34
C SER A 64 5.19 -2.91 5.45
N CYS A 65 5.89 -2.84 4.32
CA CYS A 65 7.17 -2.17 4.26
C CYS A 65 6.96 -0.65 4.32
N SER A 66 7.99 0.08 4.72
CA SER A 66 7.88 1.54 4.86
C SER A 66 7.52 2.23 3.55
N ARG A 67 8.03 1.72 2.42
CA ARG A 67 7.73 2.28 1.11
C ARG A 67 6.25 2.16 0.76
N CYS A 68 5.68 0.96 0.85
CA CYS A 68 4.27 0.76 0.53
C CYS A 68 3.35 1.51 1.50
N ASN A 69 3.70 1.53 2.78
CA ASN A 69 2.95 2.27 3.78
C ASN A 69 2.90 3.77 3.44
N ARG A 70 4.03 4.33 3.04
CA ARG A 70 4.13 5.74 2.65
C ARG A 70 3.30 6.04 1.40
N TRP A 71 3.40 5.18 0.38
CA TRP A 71 2.67 5.38 -0.87
C TRP A 71 1.16 5.22 -0.70
N LYS A 72 0.73 4.25 0.12
CA LYS A 72 -0.68 4.06 0.37
C LYS A 72 -1.27 5.22 1.19
N SER A 73 -0.54 5.71 2.20
CA SER A 73 -1.02 6.80 3.05
C SER A 73 -2.46 6.53 3.52
N THR A 74 -3.37 7.48 3.29
CA THR A 74 -4.80 7.37 3.65
C THR A 74 -5.69 6.92 2.50
N PHE A 75 -5.10 6.46 1.40
CA PHE A 75 -5.87 5.93 0.27
C PHE A 75 -6.61 4.65 0.66
N THR A 76 -7.71 4.38 -0.04
CA THR A 76 -8.34 3.07 0.03
C THR A 76 -7.42 2.03 -0.62
N LEU A 77 -7.69 0.75 -0.37
CA LEU A 77 -6.95 -0.33 -1.05
C LEU A 77 -7.04 -0.19 -2.57
N GLU A 78 -8.23 0.11 -3.09
CA GLU A 78 -8.41 0.20 -4.54
C GLU A 78 -7.76 1.45 -5.14
N SER A 79 -7.77 2.57 -4.41
CA SER A 79 -7.04 3.76 -4.86
C SER A 79 -5.53 3.51 -4.87
N PHE A 80 -5.01 2.81 -3.86
CA PHE A 80 -3.60 2.45 -3.84
C PHE A 80 -3.26 1.47 -4.98
N ARG A 81 -4.12 0.48 -5.22
CA ARG A 81 -3.96 -0.45 -6.34
C ARG A 81 -3.85 0.31 -7.67
N ASP A 82 -4.70 1.30 -7.86
CA ASP A 82 -4.68 2.12 -9.06
C ASP A 82 -3.39 2.93 -9.19
N VAL A 83 -2.90 3.48 -8.08
CA VAL A 83 -1.61 4.20 -8.06
C VAL A 83 -0.48 3.29 -8.52
N VAL A 84 -0.45 2.04 -8.05
CA VAL A 84 0.57 1.07 -8.47
C VAL A 84 0.36 0.66 -9.93
N GLN A 85 -0.88 0.39 -10.31
CA GLN A 85 -1.21 -0.06 -11.67
C GLN A 85 -0.82 0.96 -12.73
N THR A 86 -0.92 2.24 -12.42
CA THR A 86 -0.65 3.34 -13.36
C THR A 86 0.77 3.90 -13.24
N SER A 87 1.63 3.27 -12.44
CA SER A 87 2.99 3.78 -12.19
C SER A 87 3.84 3.87 -13.46
N LEU A 88 3.72 2.90 -14.37
CA LEU A 88 4.46 2.93 -15.63
C LEU A 88 4.02 4.07 -16.55
N THR A 89 2.73 4.39 -16.55
CA THR A 89 2.20 5.52 -17.31
C THR A 89 2.84 6.83 -16.86
N ARG A 90 2.93 7.04 -15.54
CA ARG A 90 3.56 8.23 -14.99
C ARG A 90 5.06 8.25 -15.28
N LEU A 91 5.73 7.10 -15.15
CA LEU A 91 7.16 6.98 -15.40
C LEU A 91 7.48 7.34 -16.85
N GLU A 92 6.71 6.83 -17.79
CA GLU A 92 6.87 7.11 -19.21
C GLU A 92 6.62 8.59 -19.53
N ARG A 93 5.60 9.18 -18.92
CA ARG A 93 5.27 10.60 -19.12
C ARG A 93 6.33 11.53 -18.54
N ASP A 94 6.82 11.24 -17.33
CA ASP A 94 7.61 12.19 -16.53
C ASP A 94 9.12 11.93 -16.57
N THR A 95 9.56 10.81 -17.13
CA THR A 95 10.97 10.41 -17.08
C THR A 95 11.52 10.17 -18.47
N PRO A 96 12.26 11.16 -19.05
CA PRO A 96 12.87 10.98 -20.38
C PRO A 96 13.80 9.78 -20.46
N ASN A 97 14.59 9.50 -19.42
CA ASN A 97 15.47 8.34 -19.40
C ASN A 97 14.72 7.02 -19.53
N PHE A 98 13.54 6.93 -18.95
CA PHE A 98 12.71 5.73 -19.07
C PHE A 98 12.29 5.50 -20.54
N ARG A 99 11.84 6.57 -21.20
CA ARG A 99 11.45 6.48 -22.62
C ARG A 99 12.62 6.07 -23.50
N LEU A 100 13.78 6.66 -23.23
CA LEU A 100 15.01 6.34 -23.98
C LEU A 100 15.37 4.86 -23.80
N ALA A 101 15.42 4.37 -22.57
CA ALA A 101 15.73 2.98 -22.27
C ALA A 101 14.74 2.02 -22.93
N LYS A 102 13.45 2.37 -22.90
CA LYS A 102 12.41 1.57 -23.54
C LYS A 102 12.63 1.48 -25.05
N ASP A 103 12.86 2.63 -25.68
CA ASP A 103 13.02 2.70 -27.14
C ASP A 103 14.26 1.96 -27.63
N TYR A 104 15.32 1.93 -26.82
CA TYR A 104 16.55 1.17 -27.14
C TYR A 104 16.47 -0.30 -26.74
N GLY A 105 15.33 -0.75 -26.26
CA GLY A 105 15.16 -2.15 -25.92
C GLY A 105 15.89 -2.61 -24.66
N LEU A 106 16.30 -1.68 -23.80
CA LEU A 106 17.03 -2.01 -22.58
C LEU A 106 16.12 -2.54 -21.47
N LEU A 107 14.81 -2.37 -21.62
CA LEU A 107 13.83 -2.89 -20.67
C LEU A 107 12.60 -3.36 -21.41
N THR A 108 11.86 -4.26 -20.76
CA THR A 108 10.57 -4.71 -21.25
C THR A 108 9.50 -4.38 -20.21
N ILE A 109 8.29 -4.08 -20.69
CA ILE A 109 7.15 -3.76 -19.82
C ILE A 109 6.23 -4.96 -19.79
N ASN A 110 5.86 -5.39 -18.57
CA ASN A 110 4.88 -6.44 -18.39
C ASN A 110 3.51 -5.81 -18.16
N ASP A 111 2.54 -6.18 -18.98
CA ASP A 111 1.15 -5.78 -18.78
C ASP A 111 0.51 -6.75 -17.79
N LYS A 112 0.67 -6.48 -16.51
CA LYS A 112 0.16 -7.31 -15.43
C LYS A 112 -0.86 -6.54 -14.60
N LYS A 113 -1.92 -7.25 -14.22
CA LYS A 113 -2.86 -6.73 -13.24
C LYS A 113 -2.23 -6.80 -11.85
N VAL A 114 -2.26 -5.70 -11.11
CA VAL A 114 -1.71 -5.63 -9.76
C VAL A 114 -2.56 -6.47 -8.81
N ILE A 115 -1.90 -7.42 -8.16
CA ILE A 115 -2.50 -8.25 -7.10
C ILE A 115 -1.60 -8.09 -5.88
N PHE A 116 -2.16 -7.63 -4.77
CA PHE A 116 -1.39 -7.49 -3.55
C PHE A 116 -1.02 -8.86 -2.99
N TYR A 117 0.12 -8.92 -2.31
CA TYR A 117 0.62 -10.17 -1.76
C TYR A 117 -0.41 -10.85 -0.85
N PHE A 118 -1.10 -10.09 0.00
CA PHE A 118 -2.08 -10.67 0.94
C PHE A 118 -3.33 -11.25 0.23
N GLU A 119 -3.51 -10.93 -1.05
CA GLU A 119 -4.63 -11.41 -1.85
C GLU A 119 -4.32 -12.70 -2.62
N ARG A 120 -3.07 -13.11 -2.62
CA ARG A 120 -2.62 -14.30 -3.37
C ARG A 120 -2.97 -15.59 -2.68
#